data_aa6fb30dc81e684a233093192a29dc73
#
_entry.id   aa6fb30dc81e684a233093192a29dc73
#
_cell.length_a   1.000
_cell.length_b   1.000
_cell.length_c   1.000
_cell.angle_alpha   90.00
_cell.angle_beta   90.00
_cell.angle_gamma   90.00
#
_symmetry.space_group_name_H-M   'P 1'
#
loop_
_entity.id
_entity.type
_entity.pdbx_description
1 polymer ?
#
loop_
_entity_poly.entity_id
_entity_poly.type
_entity_poly.pdbx_seq_one_letter_code
_entity_poly.pdbx_strand_id
1 'polypeptide(L)'
;MKRIPKTFILLAALVLASCVSISRKPDLDLLYRSSHLNGNTVPVIIIPGLMGTTLVDPSGQEVWPKSVSNLAFSTFEDLADTGNDAIRPGRLLDGLIGVDFYGTLLKILKSAGHYEEGRLNSPVINKNKRRYYIFLYDWRKSNFDSVSQLHALVERIRADYKDPALKV
;
A
#
# COMPACT_ATOMS: atom_id res chain seq x y z
N MET A 1 -43.08 -23.98 -24.49
CA MET A 1 -41.74 -23.34 -24.33
C MET A 1 -41.48 -22.45 -25.55
N LYS A 2 -41.49 -21.11 -25.36
CA LYS A 2 -41.20 -20.16 -26.45
C LYS A 2 -39.70 -20.20 -26.77
N ARG A 3 -39.33 -20.54 -28.01
CA ARG A 3 -37.92 -20.53 -28.45
C ARG A 3 -37.45 -19.08 -28.56
N ILE A 4 -36.42 -18.75 -27.81
CA ILE A 4 -35.76 -17.44 -27.90
C ILE A 4 -35.13 -17.32 -29.29
N PRO A 5 -35.43 -16.26 -30.05
CA PRO A 5 -34.91 -16.11 -31.41
C PRO A 5 -33.38 -15.98 -31.37
N LYS A 6 -32.68 -16.68 -32.25
CA LYS A 6 -31.22 -16.69 -32.35
C LYS A 6 -30.62 -15.27 -32.47
N THR A 7 -31.35 -14.34 -33.06
CA THR A 7 -31.02 -12.93 -33.17
C THR A 7 -30.90 -12.23 -31.81
N PHE A 8 -31.72 -12.61 -30.83
CA PHE A 8 -31.70 -12.05 -29.49
C PHE A 8 -30.47 -12.51 -28.70
N ILE A 9 -30.07 -13.77 -28.89
CA ILE A 9 -28.85 -14.33 -28.28
C ILE A 9 -27.61 -13.66 -28.86
N LEU A 10 -27.58 -13.40 -30.16
CA LEU A 10 -26.47 -12.73 -30.83
C LEU A 10 -26.31 -11.27 -30.37
N LEU A 11 -27.44 -10.57 -30.21
CA LEU A 11 -27.43 -9.17 -29.72
C LEU A 11 -26.97 -9.09 -28.27
N ALA A 12 -27.39 -10.01 -27.41
CA ALA A 12 -26.96 -10.10 -26.03
C ALA A 12 -25.45 -10.40 -25.92
N ALA A 13 -24.91 -11.28 -26.76
CA ALA A 13 -23.48 -11.58 -26.83
C ALA A 13 -22.65 -10.37 -27.27
N LEU A 14 -23.16 -9.56 -28.22
CA LEU A 14 -22.48 -8.34 -28.68
C LEU A 14 -22.43 -7.27 -27.58
N VAL A 15 -23.50 -7.10 -26.80
CA VAL A 15 -23.55 -6.15 -25.67
C VAL A 15 -22.59 -6.57 -24.54
N LEU A 16 -22.47 -7.87 -24.27
CA LEU A 16 -21.53 -8.38 -23.27
C LEU A 16 -20.06 -8.26 -23.70
N ALA A 17 -19.78 -8.32 -25.01
CA ALA A 17 -18.43 -8.15 -25.53
C ALA A 17 -17.92 -6.69 -25.51
N SER A 18 -18.83 -5.70 -25.47
CA SER A 18 -18.48 -4.28 -25.50
C SER A 18 -17.90 -3.74 -24.18
N CYS A 19 -18.00 -4.50 -23.09
CA CYS A 19 -17.50 -4.08 -21.76
C CYS A 19 -16.08 -4.52 -21.46
N VAL A 20 -15.35 -5.13 -22.40
CA VAL A 20 -13.94 -5.43 -22.20
C VAL A 20 -13.11 -4.19 -22.52
N SER A 21 -13.08 -3.25 -21.59
CA SER A 21 -12.07 -2.18 -21.58
C SER A 21 -10.71 -2.83 -21.38
N ILE A 22 -9.92 -2.97 -22.44
CA ILE A 22 -8.51 -3.29 -22.32
C ILE A 22 -7.83 -2.04 -21.74
N SER A 23 -7.86 -1.92 -20.43
CA SER A 23 -7.09 -0.92 -19.72
C SER A 23 -5.61 -1.27 -19.93
N ARG A 24 -4.99 -0.65 -20.92
CA ARG A 24 -3.53 -0.71 -21.08
C ARG A 24 -2.95 0.07 -19.90
N LYS A 25 -2.53 -0.66 -18.87
CA LYS A 25 -1.76 -0.05 -17.79
C LYS A 25 -0.51 0.56 -18.41
N PRO A 26 -0.20 1.84 -18.15
CA PRO A 26 1.04 2.44 -18.64
C PRO A 26 2.24 1.62 -18.15
N ASP A 27 3.23 1.45 -19.01
CA ASP A 27 4.49 0.83 -18.61
C ASP A 27 5.28 1.82 -17.74
N LEU A 28 5.05 1.73 -16.44
CA LEU A 28 5.68 2.61 -15.48
C LEU A 28 7.20 2.34 -15.39
N ASP A 29 7.65 1.12 -15.68
CA ASP A 29 9.08 0.81 -15.76
C ASP A 29 9.75 1.60 -16.88
N LEU A 30 9.10 1.71 -18.04
CA LEU A 30 9.62 2.50 -19.16
C LEU A 30 9.68 4.00 -18.84
N LEU A 31 8.62 4.52 -18.22
CA LEU A 31 8.56 5.92 -17.79
C LEU A 31 9.65 6.23 -16.76
N TYR A 32 9.89 5.33 -15.81
CA TYR A 32 10.89 5.53 -14.78
C TYR A 32 12.32 5.44 -15.31
N ARG A 33 12.58 4.53 -16.25
CA ARG A 33 13.90 4.40 -16.92
C ARG A 33 14.22 5.60 -17.80
N SER A 34 13.21 6.24 -18.38
CA SER A 34 13.39 7.45 -19.20
C SER A 34 13.60 8.71 -18.35
N SER A 35 13.19 8.70 -17.09
CA SER A 35 13.50 9.79 -16.18
C SER A 35 14.98 9.72 -15.80
N HIS A 36 15.76 10.71 -16.25
CA HIS A 36 17.15 10.86 -15.79
C HIS A 36 17.13 11.10 -14.28
N LEU A 37 17.35 10.04 -13.53
CA LEU A 37 17.41 10.06 -12.08
C LEU A 37 18.70 10.73 -11.65
N ASN A 38 18.75 12.06 -11.79
CA ASN A 38 19.84 12.87 -11.29
C ASN A 38 19.95 12.61 -9.79
N GLY A 39 20.96 11.88 -9.39
CA GLY A 39 21.59 11.69 -8.08
C GLY A 39 20.79 11.95 -6.78
N ASN A 40 19.50 12.20 -6.86
CA ASN A 40 18.67 12.49 -5.69
C ASN A 40 18.46 11.23 -4.86
N THR A 41 19.09 11.19 -3.70
CA THR A 41 19.03 10.08 -2.75
C THR A 41 18.11 10.38 -1.57
N VAL A 42 17.23 11.36 -1.72
CA VAL A 42 16.23 11.68 -0.69
C VAL A 42 15.39 10.43 -0.41
N PRO A 43 15.31 10.01 0.86
CA PRO A 43 14.48 8.89 1.22
C PRO A 43 12.98 9.22 1.04
N VAL A 44 12.20 8.19 0.78
CA VAL A 44 10.75 8.30 0.54
C VAL A 44 10.02 7.59 1.67
N ILE A 45 8.96 8.21 2.21
CA ILE A 45 8.03 7.54 3.11
C ILE A 45 6.75 7.21 2.35
N ILE A 46 6.38 5.94 2.35
CA ILE A 46 5.10 5.47 1.82
C ILE A 46 4.10 5.52 2.97
N ILE A 47 3.06 6.33 2.80
CA ILE A 47 1.95 6.45 3.74
C ILE A 47 0.75 5.76 3.11
N PRO A 48 0.32 4.60 3.62
CA PRO A 48 -0.86 3.92 3.12
C PRO A 48 -2.12 4.77 3.32
N GLY A 49 -3.07 4.64 2.42
CA GLY A 49 -4.39 5.23 2.60
C GLY A 49 -5.20 4.52 3.70
N LEU A 50 -6.43 4.99 3.89
CA LEU A 50 -7.40 4.36 4.79
C LEU A 50 -7.49 2.85 4.50
N MET A 51 -7.46 2.03 5.54
CA MET A 51 -7.47 0.56 5.44
C MET A 51 -6.24 -0.06 4.76
N GLY A 52 -5.24 0.72 4.38
CA GLY A 52 -4.05 0.24 3.68
C GLY A 52 -2.98 -0.38 4.58
N THR A 53 -3.16 -0.34 5.90
CA THR A 53 -2.35 -1.05 6.90
C THR A 53 -3.18 -2.21 7.46
N THR A 54 -2.61 -3.40 7.54
CA THR A 54 -3.27 -4.50 8.27
C THR A 54 -3.25 -4.20 9.77
N LEU A 55 -4.21 -4.75 10.48
CA LEU A 55 -4.30 -4.63 11.93
C LEU A 55 -4.17 -6.00 12.56
N VAL A 56 -3.44 -6.07 13.66
CA VAL A 56 -3.19 -7.32 14.38
C VAL A 56 -3.56 -7.18 15.86
N ASP A 57 -4.05 -8.25 16.44
CA ASP A 57 -4.32 -8.37 17.87
C ASP A 57 -3.02 -8.63 18.67
N PRO A 58 -3.09 -8.71 20.02
CA PRO A 58 -1.93 -8.99 20.86
C PRO A 58 -1.27 -10.34 20.58
N SER A 59 -2.00 -11.31 20.02
CA SER A 59 -1.45 -12.61 19.63
C SER A 59 -0.70 -12.56 18.31
N GLY A 60 -0.80 -11.44 17.56
CA GLY A 60 -0.24 -11.28 16.23
C GLY A 60 -1.15 -11.78 15.10
N GLN A 61 -2.39 -12.16 15.42
CA GLN A 61 -3.37 -12.56 14.42
C GLN A 61 -3.93 -11.33 13.70
N GLU A 62 -4.03 -11.39 12.37
CA GLU A 62 -4.64 -10.32 11.59
C GLU A 62 -6.15 -10.24 11.88
N VAL A 63 -6.59 -9.08 12.41
CA VAL A 63 -8.00 -8.72 12.60
C VAL A 63 -8.53 -7.89 11.41
N TRP A 64 -7.64 -7.29 10.64
CA TRP A 64 -7.93 -6.64 9.37
C TRP A 64 -6.80 -6.98 8.37
N PRO A 65 -7.10 -7.45 7.15
CA PRO A 65 -8.43 -7.73 6.58
C PRO A 65 -9.03 -9.09 6.96
N LYS A 66 -8.43 -9.87 7.85
CA LYS A 66 -8.80 -11.27 8.11
C LYS A 66 -8.75 -12.11 6.83
N SER A 67 -9.59 -13.13 6.71
CA SER A 67 -9.71 -13.92 5.47
C SER A 67 -10.78 -13.31 4.54
N VAL A 68 -10.67 -13.65 3.24
CA VAL A 68 -11.64 -13.22 2.21
C VAL A 68 -13.08 -13.59 2.57
N SER A 69 -13.29 -14.78 3.12
CA SER A 69 -14.61 -15.23 3.59
C SER A 69 -15.14 -14.34 4.72
N ASN A 70 -14.27 -13.86 5.58
CA ASN A 70 -14.66 -13.00 6.69
C ASN A 70 -15.02 -11.58 6.23
N LEU A 71 -14.41 -11.06 5.17
CA LEU A 71 -14.78 -9.74 4.63
C LEU A 71 -16.24 -9.67 4.17
N ALA A 72 -16.80 -10.79 3.69
CA ALA A 72 -18.17 -10.85 3.20
C ALA A 72 -19.21 -11.10 4.30
N PHE A 73 -18.82 -11.71 5.43
CA PHE A 73 -19.74 -12.24 6.44
C PHE A 73 -19.42 -11.84 7.88
N SER A 74 -18.35 -11.08 8.13
CA SER A 74 -18.01 -10.64 9.50
C SER A 74 -18.67 -9.32 9.85
N THR A 75 -19.16 -9.22 11.07
CA THR A 75 -19.33 -7.94 11.73
C THR A 75 -17.95 -7.42 12.11
N PHE A 76 -17.61 -6.21 11.70
CA PHE A 76 -16.34 -5.58 12.07
C PHE A 76 -16.45 -4.80 13.38
N GLU A 77 -17.19 -5.35 14.35
CA GLU A 77 -17.42 -4.71 15.65
C GLU A 77 -16.11 -4.43 16.38
N ASP A 78 -15.15 -5.36 16.33
CA ASP A 78 -13.82 -5.19 16.91
C ASP A 78 -13.06 -4.02 16.31
N LEU A 79 -13.33 -3.67 15.04
CA LEU A 79 -12.71 -2.55 14.35
C LEU A 79 -13.41 -1.23 14.64
N ALA A 80 -14.68 -1.26 15.04
CA ALA A 80 -15.43 -0.07 15.40
C ALA A 80 -14.98 0.50 16.76
N ASP A 81 -14.41 -0.35 17.63
CA ASP A 81 -13.84 0.10 18.90
C ASP A 81 -12.45 0.73 18.68
N THR A 82 -12.46 2.03 18.40
CA THR A 82 -11.24 2.83 18.21
C THR A 82 -10.43 3.01 19.51
N GLY A 83 -11.03 2.76 20.67
CA GLY A 83 -10.38 2.81 21.98
C GLY A 83 -9.61 1.55 22.34
N ASN A 84 -9.72 0.47 21.56
CA ASN A 84 -8.98 -0.75 21.79
C ASN A 84 -7.52 -0.60 21.37
N ASP A 85 -6.66 -0.19 22.31
CA ASP A 85 -5.21 -0.02 22.12
C ASP A 85 -4.44 -1.34 22.01
N ALA A 86 -5.09 -2.48 22.28
CA ALA A 86 -4.48 -3.78 22.10
C ALA A 86 -4.28 -4.14 20.61
N ILE A 87 -5.10 -3.58 19.73
CA ILE A 87 -4.94 -3.73 18.27
C ILE A 87 -3.91 -2.73 17.77
N ARG A 88 -2.97 -3.21 16.96
CA ARG A 88 -1.85 -2.42 16.46
C ARG A 88 -1.66 -2.59 14.95
N PRO A 89 -0.98 -1.64 14.28
CA PRO A 89 -0.58 -1.79 12.89
C PRO A 89 0.29 -3.03 12.68
N GLY A 90 -0.01 -3.81 11.64
CA GLY A 90 0.74 -5.02 11.27
C GLY A 90 1.69 -4.76 10.12
N ARG A 91 1.22 -4.91 8.87
CA ARG A 91 2.01 -4.73 7.64
C ARG A 91 1.25 -3.87 6.62
N LEU A 92 1.94 -3.46 5.58
CA LEU A 92 1.31 -2.85 4.42
C LEU A 92 0.36 -3.87 3.76
N LEU A 93 -0.85 -3.45 3.46
CA LEU A 93 -1.80 -4.26 2.68
C LEU A 93 -1.44 -4.14 1.19
N ASP A 94 -0.48 -4.93 0.74
CA ASP A 94 0.04 -4.91 -0.64
C ASP A 94 -0.97 -5.40 -1.67
N GLY A 95 -1.88 -6.30 -1.28
CA GLY A 95 -2.97 -6.78 -2.14
C GLY A 95 -4.01 -7.58 -1.38
N LEU A 96 -5.19 -7.72 -1.98
CA LEU A 96 -6.31 -8.48 -1.44
C LEU A 96 -7.18 -9.02 -2.58
N ILE A 97 -7.49 -10.33 -2.56
CA ILE A 97 -8.41 -10.98 -3.52
C ILE A 97 -8.00 -10.73 -5.00
N GLY A 98 -6.71 -10.82 -5.31
CA GLY A 98 -6.22 -10.56 -6.67
C GLY A 98 -6.20 -9.09 -7.07
N VAL A 99 -6.58 -8.17 -6.18
CA VAL A 99 -6.43 -6.74 -6.38
C VAL A 99 -5.11 -6.31 -5.73
N ASP A 100 -4.23 -5.72 -6.55
CA ASP A 100 -2.96 -5.16 -6.11
C ASP A 100 -3.15 -3.69 -5.70
N PHE A 101 -2.82 -3.36 -4.46
CA PHE A 101 -2.90 -1.99 -3.95
C PHE A 101 -1.52 -1.31 -3.99
N TYR A 102 -0.51 -1.91 -3.37
CA TYR A 102 0.82 -1.32 -3.24
C TYR A 102 1.93 -2.19 -3.84
N GLY A 103 1.64 -3.45 -4.21
CA GLY A 103 2.65 -4.37 -4.73
C GLY A 103 3.32 -3.84 -6.00
N THR A 104 2.54 -3.31 -6.95
CA THR A 104 3.07 -2.69 -8.17
C THR A 104 3.92 -1.46 -7.84
N LEU A 105 3.50 -0.60 -6.92
CA LEU A 105 4.28 0.58 -6.48
C LEU A 105 5.63 0.15 -5.90
N LEU A 106 5.62 -0.80 -4.97
CA LEU A 106 6.85 -1.32 -4.36
C LEU A 106 7.77 -1.97 -5.38
N LYS A 107 7.19 -2.73 -6.33
CA LYS A 107 7.95 -3.34 -7.42
C LYS A 107 8.65 -2.29 -8.27
N ILE A 108 7.95 -1.22 -8.66
CA ILE A 108 8.52 -0.14 -9.47
C ILE A 108 9.61 0.60 -8.68
N LEU A 109 9.38 0.93 -7.42
CA LEU A 109 10.40 1.55 -6.58
C LEU A 109 11.67 0.70 -6.52
N LYS A 110 11.54 -0.62 -6.37
CA LYS A 110 12.68 -1.55 -6.29
C LYS A 110 13.34 -1.76 -7.64
N SER A 111 12.57 -2.09 -8.69
CA SER A 111 13.12 -2.50 -10.00
C SER A 111 13.64 -1.32 -10.82
N ALA A 112 12.81 -0.30 -11.00
CA ALA A 112 13.14 0.85 -11.85
C ALA A 112 13.77 2.00 -11.05
N GLY A 113 13.27 2.25 -9.83
CA GLY A 113 13.77 3.31 -8.96
C GLY A 113 15.04 2.97 -8.19
N HIS A 114 15.43 1.68 -8.14
CA HIS A 114 16.56 1.18 -7.36
C HIS A 114 16.50 1.56 -5.87
N TYR A 115 15.26 1.63 -5.33
CA TYR A 115 15.05 1.85 -3.92
C TYR A 115 15.16 0.54 -3.14
N GLU A 116 15.84 0.61 -1.99
CA GLU A 116 15.87 -0.45 -0.98
C GLU A 116 14.96 -0.08 0.18
N GLU A 117 14.37 -1.08 0.82
CA GLU A 117 13.61 -0.84 2.04
C GLU A 117 14.55 -0.43 3.17
N GLY A 118 14.29 0.73 3.77
CA GLY A 118 15.07 1.26 4.89
C GLY A 118 14.76 0.51 6.18
N ARG A 119 15.78 0.29 7.00
CA ARG A 119 15.64 -0.28 8.34
C ARG A 119 15.81 0.85 9.36
N LEU A 120 14.85 0.97 10.26
CA LEU A 120 14.94 1.93 11.36
C LEU A 120 15.90 1.42 12.45
N ASN A 121 16.40 2.36 13.23
CA ASN A 121 17.39 2.10 14.31
C ASN A 121 18.68 1.45 13.79
N SER A 122 19.02 1.73 12.54
CA SER A 122 20.23 1.22 11.91
C SER A 122 20.95 2.36 11.19
N PRO A 123 22.16 2.72 11.59
CA PRO A 123 22.89 3.82 10.95
C PRO A 123 23.02 3.60 9.44
N VAL A 124 22.71 4.65 8.68
CA VAL A 124 22.83 4.62 7.23
C VAL A 124 24.30 4.84 6.84
N ILE A 125 25.00 3.77 6.49
CA ILE A 125 26.42 3.82 6.09
C ILE A 125 26.56 4.40 4.68
N ASN A 126 25.75 3.92 3.71
CA ASN A 126 25.77 4.39 2.33
C ASN A 126 24.58 5.32 2.06
N LYS A 127 24.83 6.63 2.11
CA LYS A 127 23.82 7.66 1.85
C LYS A 127 23.48 7.82 0.37
N ASN A 128 24.27 7.24 -0.53
CA ASN A 128 24.01 7.28 -1.98
C ASN A 128 22.98 6.25 -2.43
N LYS A 129 22.58 5.33 -1.56
CA LYS A 129 21.51 4.38 -1.83
C LYS A 129 20.15 5.03 -1.58
N ARG A 130 19.25 4.86 -2.52
CA ARG A 130 17.86 5.28 -2.39
C ARG A 130 17.14 4.37 -1.44
N ARG A 131 16.41 4.94 -0.48
CA ARG A 131 15.62 4.16 0.49
C ARG A 131 14.19 4.63 0.52
N TYR A 132 13.28 3.67 0.72
CA TYR A 132 11.92 3.96 1.10
C TYR A 132 11.64 3.37 2.47
N TYR A 133 10.74 4.00 3.18
CA TYR A 133 10.23 3.57 4.48
C TYR A 133 8.72 3.47 4.39
N ILE A 134 8.10 2.61 5.18
CA ILE A 134 6.65 2.45 5.20
C ILE A 134 6.17 2.95 6.56
N PHE A 135 5.27 3.92 6.54
CA PHE A 135 4.60 4.42 7.73
C PHE A 135 3.33 3.61 7.97
N LEU A 136 3.41 2.62 8.86
CA LEU A 136 2.27 1.82 9.28
C LEU A 136 1.55 2.52 10.43
N TYR A 137 0.27 2.78 10.29
CA TYR A 137 -0.54 3.45 11.31
C TYR A 137 -1.90 2.78 11.48
N ASP A 138 -2.50 2.97 12.64
CA ASP A 138 -3.85 2.51 12.92
C ASP A 138 -4.86 3.50 12.33
N TRP A 139 -5.35 3.19 11.15
CA TRP A 139 -6.27 4.04 10.39
C TRP A 139 -7.65 4.20 11.05
N ARG A 140 -7.95 3.48 12.12
CA ARG A 140 -9.17 3.63 12.94
C ARG A 140 -9.07 4.85 13.85
N LYS A 141 -7.86 5.23 14.23
CA LYS A 141 -7.57 6.32 15.15
C LYS A 141 -7.55 7.66 14.45
N SER A 142 -7.51 8.71 15.26
CA SER A 142 -7.42 10.07 14.75
C SER A 142 -6.14 10.27 13.93
N ASN A 143 -6.26 11.00 12.81
CA ASN A 143 -5.09 11.41 12.04
C ASN A 143 -4.13 12.29 12.83
N PHE A 144 -4.59 13.01 13.85
CA PHE A 144 -3.73 13.81 14.73
C PHE A 144 -2.75 12.93 15.51
N ASP A 145 -3.18 11.74 15.97
CA ASP A 145 -2.31 10.77 16.62
C ASP A 145 -1.27 10.24 15.63
N SER A 146 -1.70 9.97 14.41
CA SER A 146 -0.83 9.50 13.32
C SER A 146 0.22 10.54 12.93
N VAL A 147 -0.08 11.84 12.99
CA VAL A 147 0.88 12.92 12.70
C VAL A 147 2.06 12.87 13.68
N SER A 148 1.80 12.69 14.96
CA SER A 148 2.86 12.59 15.98
C SER A 148 3.77 11.37 15.74
N GLN A 149 3.17 10.25 15.35
CA GLN A 149 3.90 9.03 15.02
C GLN A 149 4.73 9.18 13.72
N LEU A 150 4.17 9.85 12.71
CA LEU A 150 4.88 10.16 11.47
C LEU A 150 6.07 11.08 11.72
N HIS A 151 5.87 12.12 12.56
CA HIS A 151 6.96 13.01 12.95
C HIS A 151 8.09 12.21 13.63
N ALA A 152 7.75 11.34 14.58
CA ALA A 152 8.75 10.48 15.23
C ALA A 152 9.49 9.58 14.23
N LEU A 153 8.81 9.05 13.20
CA LEU A 153 9.44 8.29 12.12
C LEU A 153 10.44 9.15 11.35
N VAL A 154 10.07 10.38 10.97
CA VAL A 154 10.95 11.32 10.25
C VAL A 154 12.19 11.63 11.06
N GLU A 155 12.03 11.95 12.36
CA GLU A 155 13.16 12.23 13.25
C GLU A 155 14.08 11.01 13.42
N ARG A 156 13.51 9.81 13.46
CA ARG A 156 14.29 8.57 13.51
C ARG A 156 15.10 8.37 12.22
N ILE A 157 14.50 8.60 11.05
CA ILE A 157 15.21 8.52 9.77
C ILE A 157 16.35 9.54 9.75
N ARG A 158 16.12 10.77 10.17
CA ARG A 158 17.15 11.81 10.28
C ARG A 158 18.31 11.40 11.16
N ALA A 159 18.00 10.80 12.32
CA ALA A 159 19.01 10.27 13.23
C ALA A 159 19.85 9.15 12.60
N ASP A 160 19.20 8.20 11.92
CA ASP A 160 19.88 7.08 11.23
C ASP A 160 20.79 7.57 10.10
N TYR A 161 20.41 8.66 9.41
CA TYR A 161 21.24 9.35 8.40
C TYR A 161 22.30 10.27 9.00
N LYS A 162 22.23 10.58 10.30
CA LYS A 162 23.04 11.62 10.96
C LYS A 162 22.96 12.95 10.21
N ASP A 163 21.73 13.34 9.87
CA ASP A 163 21.42 14.56 9.12
C ASP A 163 20.08 15.15 9.58
N PRO A 164 20.10 16.12 10.50
CA PRO A 164 18.87 16.73 11.03
C PRO A 164 18.12 17.58 10.00
N ALA A 165 18.77 17.98 8.92
CA ALA A 165 18.18 18.76 7.83
C ALA A 165 17.73 17.88 6.65
N LEU A 166 17.85 16.55 6.78
CA LEU A 166 17.46 15.63 5.72
C LEU A 166 16.00 15.86 5.31
N LYS A 167 15.78 16.07 4.03
CA LYS A 167 14.43 16.04 3.43
C LYS A 167 13.98 14.59 3.29
N VAL A 168 12.72 14.37 3.55
CA VAL A 168 12.07 13.05 3.44
C VAL A 168 10.78 13.19 2.65
#